data_b3722dbdebcc86a1d66e3fe00accf7ce
#
_entry.id   b3722dbdebcc86a1d66e3fe00accf7ce
#
_cell.length_a   1.000
_cell.length_b   1.000
_cell.length_c   1.000
_cell.angle_alpha   90.00
_cell.angle_beta   90.00
_cell.angle_gamma   90.00
#
_symmetry.space_group_name_H-M   'P 1'
#
loop_
_entity.id
_entity.type
_entity.pdbx_description
1 polymer ?
#
loop_
_entity_poly.entity_id
_entity_poly.type
_entity_poly.pdbx_seq_one_letter_code
_entity_poly.pdbx_strand_id
1 'polypeptide(L)'
;LVQAQRLHAQSDGALDITIGALNKGWSFESGREQVPSDADVKRALALVSMRQLVLDPRAGTAFLQRPGMALDLGGIAKLPILQAGLQTLLDKGIANALINGGGDVLIAGSNHGKPWRVGVRDPNAPQQLLGAMALQGRGVVASSGDYERSFIRNGRRLHHVLDPQTGWPTQGVHGVALRADRIEDVNGWGAALMVRGNAALAAFGTRHPRIDVMAGLADGSHWLSAGMEQRLQRMPAVS
;
A
#
# COMPACT_ATOMS: atom_id res chain seq x y z
N LEU A 1 -2.34 -14.18 -6.27
CA LEU A 1 -3.58 -14.40 -5.50
C LEU A 1 -3.31 -15.14 -4.20
N VAL A 2 -2.48 -16.20 -4.15
CA VAL A 2 -2.15 -16.94 -2.92
C VAL A 2 -1.56 -16.00 -1.84
N GLN A 3 -0.66 -15.08 -2.22
CA GLN A 3 -0.13 -14.08 -1.30
C GLN A 3 -1.24 -13.19 -0.73
N ALA A 4 -2.23 -12.81 -1.57
CA ALA A 4 -3.36 -12.01 -1.12
C ALA A 4 -4.22 -12.73 -0.08
N GLN A 5 -4.47 -14.04 -0.24
CA GLN A 5 -5.19 -14.83 0.77
C GLN A 5 -4.43 -14.89 2.10
N ARG A 6 -3.10 -15.07 2.05
CA ARG A 6 -2.27 -15.06 3.26
C ARG A 6 -2.33 -13.72 3.97
N LEU A 7 -2.19 -12.64 3.20
CA LEU A 7 -2.22 -11.29 3.77
C LEU A 7 -3.61 -10.91 4.29
N HIS A 8 -4.68 -11.34 3.62
CA HIS A 8 -6.04 -11.20 4.14
C HIS A 8 -6.16 -11.79 5.55
N ALA A 9 -5.68 -13.02 5.74
CA ALA A 9 -5.70 -13.68 7.05
C ALA A 9 -4.80 -12.97 8.08
N GLN A 10 -3.59 -12.54 7.68
CA GLN A 10 -2.63 -11.86 8.56
C GLN A 10 -3.05 -10.45 8.96
N SER A 11 -3.86 -9.79 8.12
CA SER A 11 -4.36 -8.43 8.35
C SER A 11 -5.76 -8.41 8.97
N ASP A 12 -6.31 -9.58 9.40
CA ASP A 12 -7.67 -9.72 9.90
C ASP A 12 -8.71 -9.15 8.90
N GLY A 13 -8.53 -9.44 7.62
CA GLY A 13 -9.42 -9.00 6.55
C GLY A 13 -9.23 -7.55 6.07
N ALA A 14 -8.28 -6.80 6.63
CA ALA A 14 -8.05 -5.41 6.22
C ALA A 14 -7.57 -5.26 4.78
N LEU A 15 -6.83 -6.25 4.27
CA LEU A 15 -6.65 -6.40 2.82
C LEU A 15 -7.60 -7.47 2.30
N ASP A 16 -8.51 -7.09 1.39
CA ASP A 16 -9.38 -8.01 0.67
C ASP A 16 -9.40 -7.65 -0.81
N ILE A 17 -8.82 -8.50 -1.65
CA ILE A 17 -8.77 -8.25 -3.09
C ILE A 17 -10.10 -8.47 -3.82
N THR A 18 -11.12 -9.02 -3.14
CA THR A 18 -12.47 -9.15 -3.71
C THR A 18 -13.27 -7.83 -3.65
N ILE A 19 -12.65 -6.78 -3.14
CA ILE A 19 -13.18 -5.42 -3.06
C ILE A 19 -13.53 -4.80 -4.43
N GLY A 20 -13.12 -5.42 -5.53
CA GLY A 20 -13.38 -4.93 -6.89
C GLY A 20 -14.85 -4.68 -7.21
N ALA A 21 -15.78 -5.35 -6.52
CA ALA A 21 -17.22 -5.08 -6.65
C ALA A 21 -17.60 -3.68 -6.12
N LEU A 22 -16.94 -3.21 -5.03
CA LEU A 22 -17.13 -1.85 -4.48
C LEU A 22 -16.58 -0.78 -5.42
N ASN A 23 -15.42 -1.02 -6.02
CA ASN A 23 -14.75 -0.06 -6.88
C ASN A 23 -15.61 0.38 -8.10
N LYS A 24 -16.56 -0.45 -8.51
CA LYS A 24 -17.48 -0.11 -9.62
C LYS A 24 -18.40 1.07 -9.29
N GLY A 25 -18.70 1.32 -8.03
CA GLY A 25 -19.55 2.42 -7.58
C GLY A 25 -18.78 3.72 -7.32
N TRP A 26 -17.45 3.65 -7.18
CA TRP A 26 -16.61 4.80 -6.89
C TRP A 26 -15.86 5.28 -8.13
N SER A 27 -15.73 6.59 -8.29
CA SER A 27 -14.77 7.19 -9.22
C SER A 27 -13.99 8.28 -8.50
N PHE A 28 -12.67 8.19 -8.58
CA PHE A 28 -11.73 9.18 -8.03
C PHE A 28 -10.99 9.93 -9.16
N GLU A 29 -11.48 9.81 -10.39
CA GLU A 29 -10.96 10.52 -11.55
C GLU A 29 -11.45 11.96 -11.53
N SER A 30 -10.52 12.93 -11.67
CA SER A 30 -10.85 14.35 -11.67
C SER A 30 -11.85 14.71 -12.76
N GLY A 31 -12.95 15.38 -12.38
CA GLY A 31 -14.05 15.73 -13.28
C GLY A 31 -15.04 14.60 -13.54
N ARG A 32 -14.84 13.42 -12.94
CA ARG A 32 -15.75 12.25 -13.01
C ARG A 32 -15.94 11.61 -11.64
N GLU A 33 -15.81 12.41 -10.58
CA GLU A 33 -15.93 11.93 -9.21
C GLU A 33 -17.33 11.35 -8.95
N GLN A 34 -17.37 10.13 -8.45
CA GLN A 34 -18.63 9.44 -8.14
C GLN A 34 -18.59 8.86 -6.73
N VAL A 35 -19.67 9.09 -6.01
CA VAL A 35 -19.94 8.49 -4.70
C VAL A 35 -21.18 7.61 -4.84
N PRO A 36 -21.12 6.32 -4.56
CA PRO A 36 -22.26 5.43 -4.60
C PRO A 36 -23.28 5.78 -3.51
N SER A 37 -24.52 5.39 -3.69
CA SER A 37 -25.51 5.46 -2.60
C SER A 37 -25.21 4.40 -1.53
N ASP A 38 -25.69 4.60 -0.30
CA ASP A 38 -25.57 3.62 0.77
C ASP A 38 -26.16 2.25 0.38
N ALA A 39 -27.24 2.24 -0.40
CA ALA A 39 -27.85 1.02 -0.91
C ALA A 39 -26.93 0.30 -1.93
N ASP A 40 -26.19 1.03 -2.76
CA ASP A 40 -25.22 0.48 -3.71
C ASP A 40 -24.01 -0.08 -2.96
N VAL A 41 -23.49 0.64 -1.98
CA VAL A 41 -22.41 0.16 -1.12
C VAL A 41 -22.82 -1.13 -0.43
N LYS A 42 -24.00 -1.19 0.18
CA LYS A 42 -24.50 -2.40 0.84
C LYS A 42 -24.63 -3.59 -0.11
N ARG A 43 -25.11 -3.36 -1.34
CA ARG A 43 -25.19 -4.43 -2.35
C ARG A 43 -23.81 -4.91 -2.78
N ALA A 44 -22.86 -4.01 -2.97
CA ALA A 44 -21.48 -4.35 -3.37
C ALA A 44 -20.72 -5.06 -2.24
N LEU A 45 -20.87 -4.61 -0.99
CA LEU A 45 -20.28 -5.28 0.19
C LEU A 45 -20.68 -6.75 0.32
N ALA A 46 -21.93 -7.09 -0.03
CA ALA A 46 -22.37 -8.49 -0.02
C ALA A 46 -21.58 -9.39 -0.99
N LEU A 47 -20.83 -8.80 -1.93
CA LEU A 47 -19.96 -9.49 -2.90
C LEU A 47 -18.49 -9.48 -2.51
N VAL A 48 -18.12 -8.83 -1.40
CA VAL A 48 -16.74 -8.81 -0.87
C VAL A 48 -16.57 -9.99 0.07
N SER A 49 -15.81 -10.98 -0.35
CA SER A 49 -15.55 -12.17 0.49
C SER A 49 -14.38 -12.97 -0.06
N MET A 50 -13.23 -12.90 0.60
CA MET A 50 -12.07 -13.73 0.26
C MET A 50 -12.38 -15.24 0.38
N ARG A 51 -13.33 -15.64 1.23
CA ARG A 51 -13.74 -17.05 1.37
C ARG A 51 -14.38 -17.61 0.11
N GLN A 52 -14.92 -16.74 -0.75
CA GLN A 52 -15.57 -17.12 -2.02
C GLN A 52 -14.63 -17.01 -3.23
N LEU A 53 -13.37 -16.73 -3.00
CA LEU A 53 -12.29 -16.86 -3.98
C LEU A 53 -11.62 -18.23 -3.79
N VAL A 54 -11.93 -19.15 -4.69
CA VAL A 54 -11.32 -20.48 -4.73
C VAL A 54 -10.08 -20.44 -5.63
N LEU A 55 -8.95 -20.88 -5.08
CA LEU A 55 -7.69 -20.99 -5.83
C LEU A 55 -7.29 -22.46 -5.94
N ASP A 56 -6.90 -22.88 -7.12
CA ASP A 56 -6.16 -24.12 -7.34
C ASP A 56 -4.76 -23.78 -7.89
N PRO A 57 -3.75 -23.71 -7.00
CA PRO A 57 -2.37 -23.40 -7.41
C PRO A 57 -1.75 -24.46 -8.33
N ARG A 58 -2.24 -25.74 -8.30
CA ARG A 58 -1.74 -26.81 -9.14
C ARG A 58 -2.27 -26.68 -10.57
N ALA A 59 -3.55 -26.40 -10.69
CA ALA A 59 -4.19 -26.15 -11.99
C ALA A 59 -3.93 -24.72 -12.51
N GLY A 60 -3.39 -23.82 -11.69
CA GLY A 60 -3.20 -22.40 -12.04
C GLY A 60 -4.51 -21.63 -12.22
N THR A 61 -5.59 -22.06 -11.55
CA THR A 61 -6.92 -21.47 -11.72
C THR A 61 -7.38 -20.69 -10.51
N ALA A 62 -8.28 -19.72 -10.76
CA ALA A 62 -8.98 -18.95 -9.75
C ALA A 62 -10.46 -18.85 -10.13
N PHE A 63 -11.36 -19.02 -9.16
CA PHE A 63 -12.79 -19.00 -9.38
C PHE A 63 -13.50 -18.16 -8.33
N LEU A 64 -14.34 -17.24 -8.77
CA LEU A 64 -15.24 -16.43 -7.94
C LEU A 64 -16.60 -17.12 -7.87
N GLN A 65 -16.99 -17.56 -6.68
CA GLN A 65 -18.17 -18.42 -6.49
C GLN A 65 -19.52 -17.71 -6.70
N ARG A 66 -19.55 -16.39 -6.68
CA ARG A 66 -20.79 -15.61 -6.85
C ARG A 66 -20.72 -14.70 -8.06
N PRO A 67 -21.78 -14.67 -8.91
CA PRO A 67 -21.91 -13.66 -9.96
C PRO A 67 -21.84 -12.24 -9.39
N GLY A 68 -21.16 -11.34 -10.07
CA GLY A 68 -20.98 -9.94 -9.68
C GLY A 68 -19.75 -9.67 -8.83
N MET A 69 -19.11 -10.68 -8.21
CA MET A 69 -17.81 -10.52 -7.57
C MET A 69 -16.77 -10.01 -8.56
N ALA A 70 -15.81 -9.26 -8.07
CA ALA A 70 -14.69 -8.78 -8.88
C ALA A 70 -13.42 -8.66 -8.02
N LEU A 71 -12.25 -8.87 -8.63
CA LEU A 71 -10.97 -8.69 -7.98
C LEU A 71 -10.41 -7.30 -8.28
N ASP A 72 -9.81 -6.68 -7.28
CA ASP A 72 -8.90 -5.55 -7.42
C ASP A 72 -7.52 -5.95 -6.90
N LEU A 73 -6.52 -5.89 -7.78
CA LEU A 73 -5.14 -6.23 -7.47
C LEU A 73 -4.26 -4.99 -7.25
N GLY A 74 -4.84 -3.77 -7.28
CA GLY A 74 -4.12 -2.51 -7.17
C GLY A 74 -3.22 -2.43 -5.94
N GLY A 75 -3.65 -2.99 -4.81
CA GLY A 75 -2.88 -3.01 -3.57
C GLY A 75 -1.73 -4.02 -3.52
N ILE A 76 -1.63 -4.98 -4.46
CA ILE A 76 -0.65 -6.08 -4.38
C ILE A 76 0.11 -6.36 -5.67
N ALA A 77 -0.32 -5.87 -6.82
CA ALA A 77 0.29 -6.22 -8.11
C ALA A 77 1.55 -5.40 -8.43
N LYS A 78 1.66 -4.18 -7.93
CA LYS A 78 2.71 -3.23 -8.32
C LYS A 78 4.10 -3.72 -7.95
N LEU A 79 4.33 -4.11 -6.71
CA LEU A 79 5.66 -4.58 -6.26
C LEU A 79 6.16 -5.83 -7.00
N PRO A 80 5.35 -6.88 -7.23
CA PRO A 80 5.77 -8.01 -8.07
C PRO A 80 6.15 -7.62 -9.50
N ILE A 81 5.45 -6.66 -10.11
CA ILE A 81 5.77 -6.16 -11.45
C ILE A 81 7.14 -5.45 -11.44
N LEU A 82 7.36 -4.55 -10.46
CA LEU A 82 8.65 -3.87 -10.31
C LEU A 82 9.79 -4.85 -10.02
N GLN A 83 9.53 -5.89 -9.21
CA GLN A 83 10.51 -6.93 -8.92
C GLN A 83 10.88 -7.73 -10.17
N ALA A 84 9.92 -8.07 -11.02
CA ALA A 84 10.19 -8.75 -12.29
C ALA A 84 11.08 -7.87 -13.19
N GLY A 85 10.83 -6.56 -13.23
CA GLY A 85 11.69 -5.60 -13.93
C GLY A 85 13.10 -5.56 -13.35
N LEU A 86 13.24 -5.46 -12.02
CA LEU A 86 14.54 -5.46 -11.36
C LEU A 86 15.29 -6.77 -11.60
N GLN A 87 14.61 -7.92 -11.53
CA GLN A 87 15.23 -9.21 -11.81
C GLN A 87 15.75 -9.31 -13.24
N THR A 88 14.98 -8.79 -14.21
CA THR A 88 15.42 -8.74 -15.62
C THR A 88 16.72 -7.95 -15.79
N LEU A 89 16.91 -6.85 -15.07
CA LEU A 89 18.16 -6.10 -15.08
C LEU A 89 19.32 -6.91 -14.49
N LEU A 90 19.08 -7.56 -13.35
CA LEU A 90 20.08 -8.40 -12.68
C LEU A 90 20.50 -9.59 -13.57
N ASP A 91 19.56 -10.25 -14.25
CA ASP A 91 19.81 -11.38 -15.16
C ASP A 91 20.65 -10.95 -16.38
N LYS A 92 20.60 -9.66 -16.74
CA LYS A 92 21.44 -9.05 -17.79
C LYS A 92 22.80 -8.54 -17.26
N GLY A 93 23.16 -8.86 -16.02
CA GLY A 93 24.44 -8.47 -15.41
C GLY A 93 24.47 -7.05 -14.82
N ILE A 94 23.35 -6.35 -14.77
CA ILE A 94 23.26 -5.01 -14.15
C ILE A 94 23.10 -5.20 -12.65
N ALA A 95 24.22 -5.21 -11.90
CA ALA A 95 24.23 -5.48 -10.46
C ALA A 95 23.71 -4.31 -9.60
N ASN A 96 23.72 -3.09 -10.13
CA ASN A 96 23.34 -1.88 -9.41
C ASN A 96 22.18 -1.20 -10.13
N ALA A 97 21.00 -1.18 -9.51
CA ALA A 97 19.80 -0.61 -10.11
C ALA A 97 18.84 -0.08 -9.05
N LEU A 98 18.10 0.95 -9.41
CA LEU A 98 16.94 1.46 -8.68
C LEU A 98 15.77 1.55 -9.66
N ILE A 99 14.64 0.96 -9.29
CA ILE A 99 13.39 1.10 -10.03
C ILE A 99 12.41 1.88 -9.15
N ASN A 100 11.81 2.94 -9.69
CA ASN A 100 10.72 3.68 -9.06
C ASN A 100 9.47 3.51 -9.92
N GLY A 101 8.42 2.91 -9.36
CA GLY A 101 7.13 2.72 -10.00
C GLY A 101 6.02 3.43 -9.23
N GLY A 102 5.80 4.72 -9.50
CA GLY A 102 4.73 5.48 -8.86
C GLY A 102 4.91 5.63 -7.34
N GLY A 103 6.14 5.89 -6.88
CA GLY A 103 6.47 6.07 -5.47
C GLY A 103 6.93 4.81 -4.74
N ASP A 104 6.66 3.61 -5.28
CA ASP A 104 7.29 2.40 -4.76
C ASP A 104 8.68 2.23 -5.38
N VAL A 105 9.67 1.97 -4.54
CA VAL A 105 11.09 1.91 -4.95
C VAL A 105 11.68 0.55 -4.59
N LEU A 106 12.29 -0.11 -5.56
CA LEU A 106 13.13 -1.29 -5.37
C LEU A 106 14.56 -0.96 -5.71
N ILE A 107 15.49 -1.46 -4.90
CA ILE A 107 16.92 -1.27 -5.14
C ILE A 107 17.67 -2.60 -5.21
N ALA A 108 18.79 -2.59 -5.96
CA ALA A 108 19.85 -3.57 -5.93
C ALA A 108 21.20 -2.86 -5.90
N GLY A 109 22.17 -3.43 -5.18
CA GLY A 109 23.54 -2.93 -5.13
C GLY A 109 23.68 -1.53 -4.53
N SER A 110 24.39 -0.64 -5.25
CA SER A 110 24.74 0.70 -4.79
C SER A 110 24.72 1.72 -5.92
N ASN A 111 24.65 2.99 -5.58
CA ASN A 111 24.81 4.11 -6.54
C ASN A 111 26.30 4.50 -6.62
N HIS A 112 27.02 3.93 -7.58
CA HIS A 112 28.48 4.15 -7.74
C HIS A 112 29.27 3.94 -6.43
N GLY A 113 28.99 2.82 -5.73
CA GLY A 113 29.63 2.48 -4.45
C GLY A 113 29.05 3.18 -3.20
N LYS A 114 28.13 4.13 -3.37
CA LYS A 114 27.42 4.82 -2.29
C LYS A 114 26.01 4.24 -2.13
N PRO A 115 25.38 4.35 -0.93
CA PRO A 115 23.99 3.99 -0.76
C PRO A 115 23.06 4.78 -1.70
N TRP A 116 22.00 4.13 -2.18
CA TRP A 116 20.88 4.80 -2.82
C TRP A 116 20.18 5.71 -1.82
N ARG A 117 19.82 6.92 -2.22
CA ARG A 117 19.01 7.82 -1.40
C ARG A 117 17.56 7.76 -1.86
N VAL A 118 16.69 7.26 -0.99
CA VAL A 118 15.25 7.11 -1.26
C VAL A 118 14.49 8.10 -0.39
N GLY A 119 13.80 9.05 -1.01
CA GLY A 119 12.94 10.01 -0.32
C GLY A 119 11.66 9.37 0.18
N VAL A 120 11.23 9.76 1.37
CA VAL A 120 9.94 9.41 1.96
C VAL A 120 9.07 10.63 1.94
N ARG A 121 7.97 10.57 1.19
CA ARG A 121 7.00 11.66 1.07
C ARG A 121 6.27 11.86 2.39
N ASP A 122 5.99 13.10 2.74
CA ASP A 122 5.13 13.42 3.87
C ASP A 122 3.65 13.22 3.49
N PRO A 123 2.91 12.28 4.10
CA PRO A 123 1.50 12.10 3.78
C PRO A 123 0.62 13.30 4.14
N ASN A 124 1.05 14.11 5.12
CA ASN A 124 0.32 15.31 5.56
C ASN A 124 0.64 16.54 4.68
N ALA A 125 1.79 16.50 3.97
CA ALA A 125 2.22 17.50 3.00
C ALA A 125 2.77 16.82 1.74
N PRO A 126 1.93 16.23 0.83
CA PRO A 126 2.36 15.32 -0.23
C PRO A 126 3.30 15.94 -1.28
N GLN A 127 3.47 17.24 -1.29
CA GLN A 127 4.43 17.95 -2.15
C GLN A 127 5.84 18.04 -1.52
N GLN A 128 6.00 17.58 -0.27
CA GLN A 128 7.24 17.63 0.49
C GLN A 128 7.75 16.23 0.84
N LEU A 129 9.04 16.14 1.11
CA LEU A 129 9.64 14.95 1.71
C LEU A 129 9.73 15.13 3.22
N LEU A 130 9.27 14.14 3.97
CA LEU A 130 9.50 14.04 5.41
C LEU A 130 10.98 13.78 5.71
N GLY A 131 11.64 13.03 4.84
CA GLY A 131 13.04 12.69 4.97
C GLY A 131 13.52 11.79 3.84
N ALA A 132 14.74 11.27 3.97
CA ALA A 132 15.31 10.30 3.05
C ALA A 132 16.02 9.18 3.82
N MET A 133 16.05 7.99 3.24
CA MET A 133 16.80 6.84 3.72
C MET A 133 17.99 6.55 2.82
N ALA A 134 19.13 6.17 3.41
CA ALA A 134 20.30 5.65 2.71
C ALA A 134 20.21 4.11 2.71
N LEU A 135 20.04 3.51 1.55
CA LEU A 135 19.82 2.07 1.37
C LEU A 135 20.87 1.47 0.44
N GLN A 136 21.37 0.27 0.77
CA GLN A 136 22.35 -0.45 -0.03
C GLN A 136 22.04 -1.96 -0.05
N GLY A 137 22.47 -2.65 -1.10
CA GLY A 137 22.16 -4.06 -1.31
C GLY A 137 20.77 -4.24 -1.87
N ARG A 138 19.95 -5.10 -1.30
CA ARG A 138 18.55 -5.28 -1.69
C ARG A 138 17.64 -4.51 -0.74
N GLY A 139 16.59 -3.93 -1.27
CA GLY A 139 15.61 -3.23 -0.45
C GLY A 139 14.40 -2.77 -1.24
N VAL A 140 13.32 -2.55 -0.50
CA VAL A 140 12.07 -2.00 -1.01
C VAL A 140 11.59 -0.89 -0.08
N VAL A 141 11.07 0.17 -0.67
CA VAL A 141 10.26 1.18 0.00
C VAL A 141 8.92 1.21 -0.72
N ALA A 142 7.87 0.81 -0.02
CA ALA A 142 6.51 0.81 -0.53
C ALA A 142 5.70 1.91 0.13
N SER A 143 4.86 2.61 -0.64
CA SER A 143 4.05 3.72 -0.15
C SER A 143 2.59 3.55 -0.52
N SER A 144 1.71 3.89 0.41
CA SER A 144 0.27 4.01 0.19
C SER A 144 -0.21 5.34 0.77
N GLY A 145 -1.12 6.02 0.10
CA GLY A 145 -1.60 7.30 0.60
C GLY A 145 -2.97 7.68 0.03
N ASP A 146 -3.72 8.43 0.82
CA ASP A 146 -5.07 8.92 0.48
C ASP A 146 -5.05 10.09 -0.51
N TYR A 147 -3.88 10.67 -0.75
CA TYR A 147 -3.66 11.85 -1.60
C TYR A 147 -3.46 11.52 -3.09
N GLU A 148 -3.20 10.27 -3.45
CA GLU A 148 -2.89 9.87 -4.84
C GLU A 148 -4.13 9.96 -5.75
N ARG A 149 -5.26 9.42 -5.28
CA ARG A 149 -6.55 9.46 -5.99
C ARG A 149 -7.64 9.80 -4.98
N SER A 150 -8.01 11.08 -4.91
CA SER A 150 -8.94 11.59 -3.92
C SER A 150 -9.63 12.85 -4.39
N PHE A 151 -10.75 13.18 -3.75
CA PHE A 151 -11.44 14.46 -3.87
C PHE A 151 -12.07 14.84 -2.53
N ILE A 152 -12.43 16.10 -2.38
CA ILE A 152 -13.11 16.60 -1.18
C ILE A 152 -14.60 16.73 -1.46
N ARG A 153 -15.45 16.14 -0.60
CA ARG A 153 -16.89 16.28 -0.64
C ARG A 153 -17.42 16.52 0.77
N ASN A 154 -18.18 17.61 0.95
CA ASN A 154 -18.73 18.03 2.25
C ASN A 154 -17.67 18.13 3.36
N GLY A 155 -16.48 18.68 3.03
CA GLY A 155 -15.36 18.83 3.97
C GLY A 155 -14.62 17.51 4.28
N ARG A 156 -15.03 16.38 3.70
CA ARG A 156 -14.41 15.09 3.94
C ARG A 156 -13.60 14.66 2.70
N ARG A 157 -12.38 14.19 2.91
CA ARG A 157 -11.56 13.57 1.86
C ARG A 157 -12.08 12.17 1.60
N LEU A 158 -12.43 11.91 0.35
CA LEU A 158 -12.79 10.59 -0.17
C LEU A 158 -11.67 10.12 -1.10
N HIS A 159 -11.21 8.89 -0.95
CA HIS A 159 -10.05 8.35 -1.65
C HIS A 159 -10.18 6.85 -1.94
N HIS A 160 -9.32 6.35 -2.79
CA HIS A 160 -9.39 5.01 -3.37
C HIS A 160 -9.09 3.84 -2.41
N VAL A 161 -8.55 4.09 -1.22
CA VAL A 161 -8.33 3.03 -0.24
C VAL A 161 -9.62 2.82 0.55
N LEU A 162 -10.39 1.83 0.14
CA LEU A 162 -11.67 1.49 0.75
C LEU A 162 -11.48 0.45 1.85
N ASP A 163 -12.24 0.61 2.92
CA ASP A 163 -12.36 -0.41 3.96
C ASP A 163 -13.29 -1.54 3.47
N PRO A 164 -12.82 -2.79 3.37
CA PRO A 164 -13.62 -3.91 2.89
C PRO A 164 -14.78 -4.30 3.83
N GLN A 165 -14.82 -3.79 5.05
CA GLN A 165 -15.92 -4.03 6.00
C GLN A 165 -17.05 -3.00 5.85
N THR A 166 -16.70 -1.75 5.54
CA THR A 166 -17.69 -0.66 5.45
C THR A 166 -18.01 -0.25 4.02
N GLY A 167 -17.11 -0.51 3.07
CA GLY A 167 -17.20 -0.10 1.67
C GLY A 167 -16.90 1.40 1.45
N TRP A 168 -16.49 2.12 2.51
CA TRP A 168 -16.17 3.54 2.47
C TRP A 168 -14.65 3.77 2.53
N PRO A 169 -14.16 4.93 2.04
CA PRO A 169 -12.78 5.33 2.22
C PRO A 169 -12.35 5.33 3.69
N THR A 170 -11.14 4.82 3.96
CA THR A 170 -10.57 4.77 5.31
C THR A 170 -10.37 6.16 5.91
N GLN A 171 -10.18 6.22 7.22
CA GLN A 171 -9.96 7.46 7.95
C GLN A 171 -8.85 7.28 8.97
N GLY A 172 -8.26 8.38 9.43
CA GLY A 172 -7.30 8.38 10.53
C GLY A 172 -5.83 8.20 10.13
N VAL A 173 -5.54 7.56 8.98
CA VAL A 173 -4.19 7.44 8.43
C VAL A 173 -4.18 7.98 7.01
N HIS A 174 -3.44 9.06 6.77
CA HIS A 174 -3.32 9.71 5.45
C HIS A 174 -2.39 8.95 4.51
N GLY A 175 -1.42 8.25 5.06
CA GLY A 175 -0.52 7.43 4.26
C GLY A 175 0.52 6.71 5.10
N VAL A 176 1.11 5.70 4.48
CA VAL A 176 2.09 4.81 5.10
C VAL A 176 3.25 4.62 4.15
N ALA A 177 4.48 4.67 4.66
CA ALA A 177 5.67 4.21 3.97
C ALA A 177 6.28 3.03 4.74
N LEU A 178 6.56 1.96 4.03
CA LEU A 178 7.11 0.71 4.56
C LEU A 178 8.45 0.43 3.91
N ARG A 179 9.46 0.11 4.73
CA ARG A 179 10.76 -0.35 4.22
C ARG A 179 11.03 -1.77 4.69
N ALA A 180 11.50 -2.64 3.81
CA ALA A 180 12.03 -3.97 4.12
C ALA A 180 13.11 -4.38 3.11
N ASP A 181 13.72 -5.57 3.34
CA ASP A 181 14.68 -6.14 2.40
C ASP A 181 13.99 -6.91 1.26
N ARG A 182 12.76 -7.36 1.47
CA ARG A 182 11.98 -8.18 0.54
C ARG A 182 10.60 -7.60 0.30
N ILE A 183 10.10 -7.68 -0.92
CA ILE A 183 8.76 -7.20 -1.26
C ILE A 183 7.66 -7.99 -0.54
N GLU A 184 7.87 -9.29 -0.31
CA GLU A 184 6.89 -10.16 0.33
C GLU A 184 6.55 -9.70 1.75
N ASP A 185 7.48 -9.00 2.40
CA ASP A 185 7.30 -8.49 3.77
C ASP A 185 6.39 -7.25 3.80
N VAL A 186 6.35 -6.44 2.73
CA VAL A 186 5.62 -5.16 2.71
C VAL A 186 4.43 -5.11 1.73
N ASN A 187 4.38 -6.02 0.74
CA ASN A 187 3.38 -5.98 -0.32
C ASN A 187 1.95 -6.08 0.24
N GLY A 188 1.13 -5.05 -0.01
CA GLY A 188 -0.25 -4.94 0.45
C GLY A 188 -0.42 -4.43 1.89
N TRP A 189 0.63 -4.40 2.71
CA TRP A 189 0.52 -3.92 4.10
C TRP A 189 0.24 -2.42 4.19
N GLY A 190 0.65 -1.61 3.20
CA GLY A 190 0.32 -0.19 3.20
C GLY A 190 -1.18 0.07 3.25
N ALA A 191 -1.95 -0.53 2.33
CA ALA A 191 -3.41 -0.43 2.33
C ALA A 191 -4.03 -1.06 3.59
N ALA A 192 -3.55 -2.23 4.02
CA ALA A 192 -4.04 -2.90 5.23
C ALA A 192 -3.87 -2.04 6.50
N LEU A 193 -2.75 -1.33 6.64
CA LEU A 193 -2.52 -0.44 7.79
C LEU A 193 -3.39 0.81 7.73
N MET A 194 -3.65 1.36 6.55
CA MET A 194 -4.60 2.46 6.40
C MET A 194 -6.03 2.03 6.81
N VAL A 195 -6.44 0.80 6.48
CA VAL A 195 -7.74 0.23 6.90
C VAL A 195 -7.78 -0.01 8.41
N ARG A 196 -6.72 -0.57 9.00
CA ARG A 196 -6.66 -0.87 10.44
C ARG A 196 -6.50 0.38 11.31
N GLY A 197 -6.08 1.48 10.71
CA GLY A 197 -5.96 2.78 11.36
C GLY A 197 -4.81 2.86 12.38
N ASN A 198 -4.75 4.01 13.04
CA ASN A 198 -3.70 4.38 13.99
C ASN A 198 -3.48 3.32 15.11
N ALA A 199 -4.55 2.80 15.69
CA ALA A 199 -4.48 1.84 16.80
C ALA A 199 -3.69 0.57 16.49
N ALA A 200 -3.57 0.20 15.21
CA ALA A 200 -2.87 -1.01 14.80
C ALA A 200 -1.35 -0.82 14.62
N LEU A 201 -0.86 0.41 14.49
CA LEU A 201 0.53 0.69 14.08
C LEU A 201 1.55 0.15 15.10
N ALA A 202 1.37 0.41 16.38
CA ALA A 202 2.29 -0.04 17.42
C ALA A 202 2.35 -1.57 17.50
N ALA A 203 1.19 -2.23 17.47
CA ALA A 203 1.13 -3.69 17.49
C ALA A 203 1.72 -4.31 16.21
N PHE A 204 1.56 -3.65 15.07
CA PHE A 204 2.19 -4.07 13.82
C PHE A 204 3.72 -3.98 13.91
N GLY A 205 4.27 -2.83 14.34
CA GLY A 205 5.72 -2.63 14.51
C GLY A 205 6.35 -3.68 15.45
N THR A 206 5.67 -4.03 16.54
CA THR A 206 6.12 -5.07 17.47
C THR A 206 6.11 -6.47 16.82
N ARG A 207 5.07 -6.81 16.06
CA ARG A 207 4.95 -8.13 15.41
C ARG A 207 5.87 -8.28 14.20
N HIS A 208 6.23 -7.18 13.55
CA HIS A 208 7.04 -7.16 12.33
C HIS A 208 8.30 -6.30 12.49
N PRO A 209 9.24 -6.65 13.39
CA PRO A 209 10.40 -5.81 13.73
C PRO A 209 11.40 -5.63 12.57
N ARG A 210 11.27 -6.38 11.48
CA ARG A 210 12.08 -6.24 10.26
C ARG A 210 11.48 -5.29 9.23
N ILE A 211 10.30 -4.75 9.51
CA ILE A 211 9.62 -3.77 8.66
C ILE A 211 9.71 -2.41 9.33
N ASP A 212 10.39 -1.48 8.69
CA ASP A 212 10.40 -0.09 9.15
C ASP A 212 9.14 0.61 8.60
N VAL A 213 8.40 1.29 9.48
CA VAL A 213 7.10 1.90 9.15
C VAL A 213 7.09 3.37 9.52
N MET A 214 6.63 4.20 8.60
CA MET A 214 6.20 5.58 8.86
C MET A 214 4.71 5.70 8.47
N ALA A 215 3.93 6.36 9.30
CA ALA A 215 2.53 6.72 9.01
C ALA A 215 2.27 8.19 9.30
N GLY A 216 1.61 8.88 8.38
CA GLY A 216 1.05 10.21 8.60
C GLY A 216 -0.40 10.08 9.08
N LEU A 217 -0.72 10.73 10.19
CA LEU A 217 -2.02 10.63 10.85
C LEU A 217 -2.91 11.83 10.54
N ALA A 218 -4.22 11.64 10.67
CA ALA A 218 -5.21 12.67 10.35
C ALA A 218 -5.15 13.89 11.28
N ASP A 219 -4.52 13.79 12.44
CA ASP A 219 -4.25 14.90 13.35
C ASP A 219 -3.00 15.73 12.97
N GLY A 220 -2.36 15.38 11.84
CA GLY A 220 -1.15 16.02 11.36
C GLY A 220 0.15 15.47 11.96
N SER A 221 0.07 14.56 12.92
CA SER A 221 1.25 13.92 13.51
C SER A 221 1.80 12.78 12.64
N HIS A 222 3.01 12.32 12.97
CA HIS A 222 3.64 11.16 12.33
C HIS A 222 3.95 10.10 13.38
N TRP A 223 3.62 8.86 13.07
CA TRP A 223 4.06 7.70 13.83
C TRP A 223 5.19 6.99 13.06
N LEU A 224 6.28 6.67 13.75
CA LEU A 224 7.43 5.95 13.21
C LEU A 224 7.72 4.72 14.08
N SER A 225 8.01 3.59 13.45
CA SER A 225 8.63 2.46 14.16
C SER A 225 10.07 2.80 14.55
N ALA A 226 10.61 2.14 15.56
CA ALA A 226 11.99 2.35 16.01
C ALA A 226 13.03 2.20 14.88
N GLY A 227 12.84 1.22 13.98
CA GLY A 227 13.69 1.05 12.81
C GLY A 227 13.60 2.20 11.82
N MET A 228 12.39 2.74 11.62
CA MET A 228 12.20 3.90 10.74
C MET A 228 12.82 5.16 11.34
N GLU A 229 12.68 5.40 12.64
CA GLU A 229 13.32 6.56 13.32
C GLU A 229 14.84 6.55 13.17
N GLN A 230 15.47 5.37 13.25
CA GLN A 230 16.92 5.22 13.11
C GLN A 230 17.41 5.46 11.67
N ARG A 231 16.56 5.13 10.65
CA ARG A 231 16.97 5.18 9.23
C ARG A 231 16.59 6.46 8.54
N LEU A 232 15.49 7.08 8.94
CA LEU A 232 14.95 8.26 8.28
C LEU A 232 15.72 9.52 8.68
N GLN A 233 16.52 10.02 7.77
CA GLN A 233 17.14 11.33 7.89
C GLN A 233 16.10 12.39 7.55
N ARG A 234 15.51 13.03 8.56
CA ARG A 234 14.48 14.05 8.36
C ARG A 234 15.05 15.24 7.57
N MET A 235 14.25 15.76 6.67
CA MET A 235 14.56 17.03 5.99
C MET A 235 14.30 18.18 6.97
N PRO A 236 15.13 19.27 6.95
CA PRO A 236 14.79 20.49 7.65
C PRO A 236 13.39 20.96 7.25
N ALA A 237 12.61 21.45 8.21
CA ALA A 237 11.34 22.10 7.88
C ALA A 237 11.63 23.28 6.94
N VAL A 238 10.96 23.32 5.79
CA VAL A 238 11.03 24.47 4.90
C VAL A 238 10.25 25.59 5.60
N SER A 239 10.97 26.61 6.10
CA SER A 239 10.41 27.81 6.71
C SER A 239 9.68 28.65 5.66
#